data_694b5124cd69d08852dd35e2a9acc61c
#
_entry.id   694b5124cd69d08852dd35e2a9acc61c
#
_cell.length_a   1.000
_cell.length_b   1.000
_cell.length_c   1.000
_cell.angle_alpha   90.00
_cell.angle_beta   90.00
_cell.angle_gamma   90.00
#
_symmetry.space_group_name_H-M   'P 1'
#
loop_
_entity.id
_entity.type
_entity.pdbx_description
1 polymer ?
#
loop_
_entity_poly.entity_id
_entity_poly.type
_entity_poly.pdbx_seq_one_letter_code
_entity_poly.pdbx_strand_id
1 'polypeptide(L)'
;METTEETDLDTEGNESEMRIGLYDVDSRVPNLALMKLSQWHRMQGDQTELYMPLLHESYDKVYASKVFDFSDGSYLREDMIVGGTGVSLEDKLPDEIESLQPDYSLYEYPHSIGFLMRGCRFKCGFCVVPRKEGRPYSNNTIENIWTQRDSDFVMLLDNDFFGNPEWEDRIEEIRFYNLKVNFSQGLNIRVLSDRQAHALASVRFTNTHASRSQVTFAWDQIKDERTILRGYHRVLSAGIKPWQMQFYVLVGYDSTREEDLHRVMTLKSLGCDPYAMPYDKSDDYQRHFVRWVNRRQIFNTCTWEEYKKTVNFEQEEGVWV
;
A
#
# COMPACT_ATOMS: atom_id res chain seq x y z
N MET A 1 26.46 -71.92 -1.11
CA MET A 1 26.59 -70.81 -0.16
C MET A 1 26.32 -69.55 -0.95
N GLU A 2 25.07 -69.21 -1.08
CA GLU A 2 24.62 -67.97 -1.69
C GLU A 2 24.34 -66.97 -0.58
N THR A 3 25.10 -65.88 -0.57
CA THR A 3 24.89 -64.75 0.35
C THR A 3 23.94 -63.78 -0.35
N THR A 4 22.71 -63.72 0.15
CA THR A 4 21.75 -62.71 -0.17
C THR A 4 22.17 -61.40 0.46
N GLU A 5 22.54 -60.37 -0.38
CA GLU A 5 22.65 -58.99 0.04
C GLU A 5 21.23 -58.43 0.22
N GLU A 6 20.87 -58.12 1.45
CA GLU A 6 19.74 -57.26 1.77
C GLU A 6 20.10 -55.81 1.39
N THR A 7 19.44 -55.30 0.36
CA THR A 7 19.46 -53.87 0.05
C THR A 7 18.58 -53.15 1.06
N ASP A 8 19.21 -52.43 1.98
CA ASP A 8 18.55 -51.40 2.79
C ASP A 8 17.96 -50.35 1.84
N LEU A 9 16.64 -50.35 1.72
CA LEU A 9 15.89 -49.24 1.16
C LEU A 9 15.90 -48.11 2.21
N ASP A 10 16.72 -47.09 1.94
CA ASP A 10 16.67 -45.82 2.64
C ASP A 10 15.24 -45.31 2.60
N THR A 11 14.58 -45.32 3.74
CA THR A 11 13.33 -44.62 3.97
C THR A 11 13.64 -43.12 3.90
N GLU A 12 13.43 -42.53 2.72
CA GLU A 12 13.27 -41.07 2.64
C GLU A 12 12.21 -40.66 3.67
N GLY A 13 12.66 -39.87 4.64
CA GLY A 13 11.82 -39.38 5.71
C GLY A 13 10.66 -38.58 5.08
N ASN A 14 9.47 -39.12 5.22
CA ASN A 14 8.23 -38.40 4.89
C ASN A 14 8.15 -37.26 5.91
N GLU A 15 8.66 -36.05 5.52
CA GLU A 15 8.42 -34.85 6.31
C GLU A 15 6.92 -34.70 6.41
N SER A 16 6.39 -34.76 7.64
CA SER A 16 4.95 -34.66 7.87
C SER A 16 4.45 -33.32 7.39
N GLU A 17 3.41 -33.32 6.56
CA GLU A 17 2.68 -32.13 6.12
C GLU A 17 2.33 -31.24 7.31
N MET A 18 2.82 -29.99 7.32
CA MET A 18 2.57 -29.03 8.39
C MET A 18 1.32 -28.19 8.09
N ARG A 19 0.63 -27.77 9.14
CA ARG A 19 -0.45 -26.80 9.07
C ARG A 19 0.07 -25.41 9.47
N ILE A 20 0.08 -24.49 8.52
CA ILE A 20 0.67 -23.15 8.66
C ILE A 20 -0.43 -22.10 8.76
N GLY A 21 -0.45 -21.35 9.86
CA GLY A 21 -1.31 -20.20 10.06
C GLY A 21 -0.62 -18.91 9.58
N LEU A 22 -1.31 -18.11 8.75
CA LEU A 22 -0.81 -16.85 8.22
C LEU A 22 -1.66 -15.70 8.75
N TYR A 23 -1.13 -14.95 9.73
CA TYR A 23 -1.84 -13.89 10.44
C TYR A 23 -1.56 -12.51 9.84
N ASP A 24 -2.55 -11.96 9.15
CA ASP A 24 -2.55 -10.59 8.67
C ASP A 24 -3.12 -9.67 9.76
N VAL A 25 -2.26 -8.92 10.43
CA VAL A 25 -2.65 -8.10 11.59
C VAL A 25 -3.45 -6.86 11.16
N ASP A 26 -3.02 -6.18 10.07
CA ASP A 26 -3.50 -4.84 9.78
C ASP A 26 -3.48 -4.42 8.31
N SER A 27 -3.26 -5.33 7.36
CA SER A 27 -3.24 -4.99 5.95
C SER A 27 -4.64 -4.66 5.42
N ARG A 28 -4.73 -3.66 4.55
CA ARG A 28 -5.99 -3.27 3.89
C ARG A 28 -6.15 -3.87 2.49
N VAL A 29 -5.10 -4.45 2.00
CA VAL A 29 -5.01 -5.17 0.73
C VAL A 29 -4.27 -6.48 1.00
N PRO A 30 -4.35 -7.50 0.15
CA PRO A 30 -3.63 -8.75 0.36
C PRO A 30 -2.16 -8.53 0.70
N ASN A 31 -1.68 -9.17 1.75
CA ASN A 31 -0.31 -9.03 2.23
C ASN A 31 0.63 -9.90 1.40
N LEU A 32 1.45 -9.28 0.55
CA LEU A 32 2.36 -10.00 -0.35
C LEU A 32 3.35 -10.91 0.39
N ALA A 33 3.81 -10.51 1.57
CA ALA A 33 4.75 -11.33 2.34
C ALA A 33 4.08 -12.64 2.80
N LEU A 34 2.85 -12.57 3.30
CA LEU A 34 2.08 -13.75 3.69
C LEU A 34 1.71 -14.62 2.49
N MET A 35 1.34 -14.00 1.35
CA MET A 35 1.05 -14.74 0.11
C MET A 35 2.29 -15.50 -0.41
N LYS A 36 3.49 -14.92 -0.30
CA LYS A 36 4.74 -15.57 -0.69
C LYS A 36 5.14 -16.68 0.28
N LEU A 37 4.95 -16.48 1.59
CA LEU A 37 5.12 -17.52 2.61
C LEU A 37 4.14 -18.68 2.37
N SER A 38 2.88 -18.39 2.02
CA SER A 38 1.92 -19.41 1.63
C SER A 38 2.42 -20.24 0.45
N GLN A 39 2.86 -19.58 -0.61
CA GLN A 39 3.41 -20.24 -1.79
C GLN A 39 4.61 -21.12 -1.45
N TRP A 40 5.53 -20.62 -0.62
CA TRP A 40 6.74 -21.35 -0.23
C TRP A 40 6.40 -22.63 0.53
N HIS A 41 5.50 -22.56 1.51
CA HIS A 41 5.06 -23.72 2.30
C HIS A 41 4.30 -24.73 1.43
N ARG A 42 3.39 -24.25 0.55
CA ARG A 42 2.66 -25.14 -0.36
C ARG A 42 3.56 -25.90 -1.33
N MET A 43 4.67 -25.30 -1.75
CA MET A 43 5.66 -25.99 -2.59
C MET A 43 6.37 -27.13 -1.83
N GLN A 44 6.35 -27.13 -0.50
CA GLN A 44 6.86 -28.18 0.37
C GLN A 44 5.81 -29.21 0.78
N GLY A 45 4.56 -29.03 0.32
CA GLY A 45 3.46 -29.92 0.64
C GLY A 45 2.67 -29.52 1.88
N ASP A 46 2.98 -28.37 2.51
CA ASP A 46 2.30 -27.91 3.72
C ASP A 46 0.91 -27.33 3.39
N GLN A 47 -0.01 -27.40 4.35
CA GLN A 47 -1.32 -26.72 4.30
C GLN A 47 -1.21 -25.30 4.84
N THR A 48 -1.67 -24.33 4.08
CA THR A 48 -1.62 -22.90 4.45
C THR A 48 -3.02 -22.30 4.47
N GLU A 49 -3.31 -21.49 5.47
CA GLU A 49 -4.56 -20.74 5.57
C GLU A 49 -4.39 -19.43 6.36
N LEU A 50 -5.35 -18.52 6.23
CA LEU A 50 -5.40 -17.36 7.13
C LEU A 50 -5.62 -17.82 8.56
N TYR A 51 -4.78 -17.31 9.46
CA TYR A 51 -4.77 -17.69 10.87
C TYR A 51 -6.11 -17.43 11.56
N MET A 52 -6.58 -18.42 12.29
CA MET A 52 -7.77 -18.34 13.13
C MET A 52 -7.40 -18.50 14.61
N PRO A 53 -7.56 -17.47 15.46
CA PRO A 53 -7.13 -17.51 16.87
C PRO A 53 -7.68 -18.69 17.66
N LEU A 54 -8.90 -19.13 17.38
CA LEU A 54 -9.54 -20.27 18.04
C LEU A 54 -8.88 -21.62 17.71
N LEU A 55 -8.15 -21.69 16.61
CA LEU A 55 -7.46 -22.90 16.15
C LEU A 55 -5.95 -22.86 16.41
N HIS A 56 -5.48 -21.95 17.26
CA HIS A 56 -4.04 -21.71 17.45
C HIS A 56 -3.25 -23.01 17.72
N GLU A 57 -3.72 -23.83 18.63
CA GLU A 57 -3.04 -25.08 19.03
C GLU A 57 -3.04 -26.18 17.93
N SER A 58 -3.74 -25.94 16.82
CA SER A 58 -3.76 -26.87 15.67
C SER A 58 -2.79 -26.49 14.56
N TYR A 59 -2.09 -25.37 14.68
CA TYR A 59 -1.03 -24.97 13.75
C TYR A 59 0.32 -25.47 14.23
N ASP A 60 1.10 -26.01 13.31
CA ASP A 60 2.50 -26.37 13.59
C ASP A 60 3.39 -25.13 13.61
N LYS A 61 3.01 -24.09 12.84
CA LYS A 61 3.71 -22.81 12.77
C LYS A 61 2.75 -21.67 12.40
N VAL A 62 2.95 -20.50 13.02
CA VAL A 62 2.20 -19.29 12.71
C VAL A 62 3.15 -18.16 12.34
N TYR A 63 2.94 -17.57 11.17
CA TYR A 63 3.59 -16.32 10.75
C TYR A 63 2.61 -15.17 10.90
N ALA A 64 3.05 -14.07 11.50
CA ALA A 64 2.24 -12.86 11.63
C ALA A 64 2.92 -11.68 10.91
N SER A 65 2.17 -10.93 10.14
CA SER A 65 2.64 -9.71 9.48
C SER A 65 1.92 -8.49 10.02
N LYS A 66 2.68 -7.58 10.64
CA LYS A 66 2.22 -6.28 11.13
C LYS A 66 2.88 -5.17 10.32
N VAL A 67 2.07 -4.41 9.56
CA VAL A 67 2.56 -3.37 8.64
C VAL A 67 2.77 -2.03 9.36
N PHE A 68 1.90 -1.69 10.33
CA PHE A 68 1.95 -0.42 11.04
C PHE A 68 2.33 -0.62 12.50
N ASP A 69 3.19 0.25 13.02
CA ASP A 69 3.67 0.23 14.42
C ASP A 69 2.56 0.51 15.44
N PHE A 70 1.59 1.36 15.07
CA PHE A 70 0.45 1.75 15.90
C PHE A 70 -0.71 0.73 15.93
N SER A 71 -0.66 -0.33 15.12
CA SER A 71 -1.73 -1.33 15.10
C SER A 71 -1.71 -2.19 16.36
N ASP A 72 -2.91 -2.56 16.81
CA ASP A 72 -3.06 -3.45 17.97
C ASP A 72 -2.39 -4.81 17.71
N GLY A 73 -1.49 -5.18 18.58
CA GLY A 73 -0.79 -6.47 18.57
C GLY A 73 -1.24 -7.41 19.68
N SER A 74 -2.39 -7.16 20.33
CA SER A 74 -2.85 -7.93 21.49
C SER A 74 -3.06 -9.42 21.22
N TYR A 75 -3.27 -9.80 19.96
CA TYR A 75 -3.41 -11.20 19.54
C TYR A 75 -2.10 -11.85 19.08
N LEU A 76 -0.97 -11.12 19.09
CA LEU A 76 0.34 -11.70 18.82
C LEU A 76 0.79 -12.52 20.03
N ARG A 77 1.31 -13.71 19.78
CA ARG A 77 1.80 -14.65 20.81
C ARG A 77 3.30 -14.83 20.66
N GLU A 78 3.95 -15.24 21.74
CA GLU A 78 5.41 -15.42 21.80
C GLU A 78 5.93 -16.53 20.86
N ASP A 79 5.09 -17.50 20.54
CA ASP A 79 5.40 -18.62 19.66
C ASP A 79 5.18 -18.33 18.17
N MET A 80 4.68 -17.13 17.82
CA MET A 80 4.52 -16.70 16.44
C MET A 80 5.82 -16.11 15.87
N ILE A 81 6.07 -16.35 14.59
CA ILE A 81 7.12 -15.67 13.83
C ILE A 81 6.56 -14.36 13.30
N VAL A 82 6.92 -13.25 13.96
CA VAL A 82 6.34 -11.93 13.68
C VAL A 82 7.29 -11.11 12.82
N GLY A 83 6.78 -10.58 11.72
CA GLY A 83 7.50 -9.69 10.81
C GLY A 83 6.65 -8.51 10.34
N GLY A 84 7.21 -7.76 9.39
CA GLY A 84 6.56 -6.58 8.79
C GLY A 84 7.15 -5.26 9.24
N THR A 85 6.81 -4.19 8.51
CA THR A 85 7.36 -2.83 8.70
C THR A 85 7.03 -2.23 10.06
N GLY A 86 5.89 -2.62 10.65
CA GLY A 86 5.47 -2.18 11.99
C GLY A 86 6.20 -2.90 13.14
N VAL A 87 7.04 -3.89 12.83
CA VAL A 87 7.86 -4.63 13.80
C VAL A 87 9.33 -4.29 13.64
N SER A 88 9.84 -4.43 12.41
CA SER A 88 11.25 -4.17 12.08
C SER A 88 11.39 -3.57 10.69
N LEU A 89 12.28 -2.58 10.56
CA LEU A 89 12.64 -2.00 9.27
C LEU A 89 13.77 -2.77 8.58
N GLU A 90 14.47 -3.62 9.32
CA GLU A 90 15.66 -4.35 8.85
C GLU A 90 15.30 -5.75 8.34
N ASP A 91 14.30 -6.38 8.96
CA ASP A 91 13.89 -7.74 8.60
C ASP A 91 13.23 -7.79 7.23
N LYS A 92 13.64 -8.79 6.45
CA LYS A 92 13.13 -9.09 5.11
C LYS A 92 12.86 -10.57 4.99
N LEU A 93 11.98 -10.94 4.08
CA LEU A 93 11.87 -12.34 3.67
C LEU A 93 13.22 -12.80 3.07
N PRO A 94 13.61 -14.06 3.26
CA PRO A 94 14.70 -14.67 2.50
C PRO A 94 14.50 -14.50 0.99
N ASP A 95 15.58 -14.29 0.24
CA ASP A 95 15.52 -14.02 -1.20
C ASP A 95 14.79 -15.12 -1.99
N GLU A 96 14.92 -16.38 -1.54
CA GLU A 96 14.21 -17.53 -2.10
C GLU A 96 12.70 -17.43 -1.98
N ILE A 97 12.19 -16.85 -0.87
CA ILE A 97 10.76 -16.61 -0.65
C ILE A 97 10.33 -15.31 -1.34
N GLU A 98 11.16 -14.25 -1.24
CA GLU A 98 10.84 -12.94 -1.86
C GLU A 98 10.72 -13.04 -3.39
N SER A 99 11.42 -13.96 -4.03
CA SER A 99 11.36 -14.19 -5.48
C SER A 99 10.13 -14.97 -5.95
N LEU A 100 9.39 -15.61 -5.05
CA LEU A 100 8.23 -16.42 -5.42
C LEU A 100 7.05 -15.57 -5.91
N GLN A 101 6.24 -16.18 -6.76
CA GLN A 101 4.92 -15.65 -7.11
C GLN A 101 4.01 -15.74 -5.87
N PRO A 102 3.16 -14.72 -5.62
CA PRO A 102 2.22 -14.76 -4.51
C PRO A 102 1.14 -15.83 -4.68
N ASP A 103 0.78 -16.52 -3.60
CA ASP A 103 -0.41 -17.37 -3.57
C ASP A 103 -1.67 -16.52 -3.41
N TYR A 104 -2.38 -16.29 -4.51
CA TYR A 104 -3.62 -15.52 -4.51
C TYR A 104 -4.82 -16.25 -3.88
N SER A 105 -4.74 -17.58 -3.74
CA SER A 105 -5.81 -18.37 -3.12
C SER A 105 -5.97 -18.07 -1.63
N LEU A 106 -4.90 -17.62 -0.96
CA LEU A 106 -4.93 -17.26 0.47
C LEU A 106 -5.98 -16.19 0.80
N TYR A 107 -6.18 -15.21 -0.09
CA TYR A 107 -7.13 -14.09 0.11
C TYR A 107 -8.32 -14.15 -0.85
N GLU A 108 -8.39 -15.17 -1.71
CA GLU A 108 -9.36 -15.23 -2.81
C GLU A 108 -9.37 -13.93 -3.66
N TYR A 109 -8.19 -13.33 -3.82
CA TYR A 109 -8.04 -12.03 -4.47
C TYR A 109 -7.95 -12.20 -5.99
N PRO A 110 -8.91 -11.62 -6.75
CA PRO A 110 -9.03 -11.91 -8.19
C PRO A 110 -8.07 -11.10 -9.07
N HIS A 111 -7.31 -10.17 -8.49
CA HIS A 111 -6.48 -9.23 -9.23
C HIS A 111 -5.00 -9.43 -8.90
N SER A 112 -4.13 -8.98 -9.80
CA SER A 112 -2.70 -8.98 -9.52
C SER A 112 -2.28 -7.77 -8.69
N ILE A 113 -1.33 -7.99 -7.78
CA ILE A 113 -0.75 -6.96 -6.90
C ILE A 113 0.76 -7.17 -6.82
N GLY A 114 1.53 -6.08 -6.89
CA GLY A 114 2.99 -6.21 -6.79
C GLY A 114 3.74 -4.89 -6.86
N PHE A 115 5.07 -5.03 -6.83
CA PHE A 115 6.02 -3.93 -6.95
C PHE A 115 6.78 -4.05 -8.28
N LEU A 116 6.75 -3.01 -9.11
CA LEU A 116 7.64 -2.87 -10.27
C LEU A 116 8.98 -2.27 -9.88
N MET A 117 8.98 -1.48 -8.81
CA MET A 117 10.15 -0.86 -8.22
C MET A 117 10.08 -0.87 -6.70
N ARG A 118 11.22 -0.79 -6.06
CA ARG A 118 11.36 -0.60 -4.62
C ARG A 118 12.17 0.67 -4.33
N GLY A 119 12.07 1.18 -3.10
CA GLY A 119 12.76 2.38 -2.68
C GLY A 119 12.05 3.68 -3.08
N CYS A 120 12.66 4.82 -2.74
CA CYS A 120 12.12 6.14 -3.04
C CYS A 120 13.24 7.18 -3.17
N ARG A 121 13.09 8.14 -4.10
CA ARG A 121 14.05 9.26 -4.29
C ARG A 121 14.03 10.26 -3.13
N PHE A 122 12.94 10.28 -2.35
CA PHE A 122 12.71 11.30 -1.33
C PHE A 122 13.05 10.77 0.06
N LYS A 123 13.38 11.71 0.96
CA LYS A 123 13.70 11.45 2.37
C LYS A 123 12.71 12.23 3.25
N CYS A 124 11.41 11.96 3.08
CA CYS A 124 10.37 12.59 3.89
C CYS A 124 10.53 12.15 5.35
N GLY A 125 10.52 13.12 6.30
CA GLY A 125 10.79 12.85 7.71
C GLY A 125 9.76 11.93 8.38
N PHE A 126 8.54 11.90 7.86
CA PHE A 126 7.46 11.02 8.34
C PHE A 126 7.47 9.61 7.72
N CYS A 127 8.29 9.37 6.69
CA CYS A 127 8.21 8.15 5.86
C CYS A 127 9.33 7.17 6.22
N VAL A 128 8.97 5.90 6.36
CA VAL A 128 9.91 4.80 6.66
C VAL A 128 10.61 4.23 5.42
N VAL A 129 10.03 4.43 4.21
CA VAL A 129 10.50 3.82 2.97
C VAL A 129 11.99 4.05 2.68
N PRO A 130 12.54 5.28 2.81
CA PRO A 130 13.96 5.51 2.54
C PRO A 130 14.91 4.75 3.47
N ARG A 131 14.47 4.46 4.70
CA ARG A 131 15.23 3.67 5.68
C ARG A 131 15.12 2.18 5.41
N LYS A 132 13.92 1.69 5.05
CA LYS A 132 13.66 0.28 4.81
C LYS A 132 14.16 -0.20 3.44
N GLU A 133 13.95 0.58 2.39
CA GLU A 133 14.14 0.14 1.01
C GLU A 133 15.28 0.89 0.29
N GLY A 134 15.69 2.05 0.80
CA GLY A 134 16.78 2.84 0.23
C GLY A 134 16.40 3.59 -1.04
N ARG A 135 17.36 3.68 -1.99
CA ARG A 135 17.18 4.37 -3.27
C ARG A 135 16.33 3.54 -4.23
N PRO A 136 15.66 4.18 -5.22
CA PRO A 136 14.89 3.48 -6.23
C PRO A 136 15.74 2.48 -7.02
N TYR A 137 15.16 1.31 -7.26
CA TYR A 137 15.69 0.30 -8.18
C TYR A 137 14.52 -0.44 -8.83
N SER A 138 14.76 -0.93 -10.06
CA SER A 138 13.80 -1.80 -10.75
C SER A 138 13.72 -3.14 -10.02
N ASN A 139 12.52 -3.63 -9.80
CA ASN A 139 12.29 -4.87 -9.04
C ASN A 139 11.65 -5.96 -9.91
N ASN A 140 10.69 -5.57 -10.75
CA ASN A 140 9.93 -6.53 -11.53
C ASN A 140 9.39 -5.92 -12.84
N THR A 141 8.82 -6.77 -13.70
CA THR A 141 8.08 -6.37 -14.90
C THR A 141 6.58 -6.54 -14.69
N ILE A 142 5.78 -5.91 -15.52
CA ILE A 142 4.32 -6.13 -15.53
C ILE A 142 4.00 -7.61 -15.83
N GLU A 143 4.73 -8.23 -16.75
CA GLU A 143 4.52 -9.62 -17.11
C GLU A 143 4.69 -10.56 -15.92
N ASN A 144 5.68 -10.29 -15.07
CA ASN A 144 5.96 -11.11 -13.90
C ASN A 144 4.94 -10.92 -12.77
N ILE A 145 4.40 -9.72 -12.58
CA ILE A 145 3.43 -9.47 -11.50
C ILE A 145 1.98 -9.73 -11.92
N TRP A 146 1.66 -9.59 -13.22
CA TRP A 146 0.30 -9.84 -13.72
C TRP A 146 0.05 -11.32 -13.95
N THR A 147 -0.18 -12.05 -12.86
CA THR A 147 -0.40 -13.52 -12.87
C THR A 147 -1.88 -13.90 -12.85
N GLN A 148 -2.75 -13.02 -12.36
CA GLN A 148 -4.22 -13.19 -12.40
C GLN A 148 -4.75 -12.75 -13.76
N ARG A 149 -4.54 -13.61 -14.80
CA ARG A 149 -4.77 -13.28 -16.23
C ARG A 149 -6.24 -13.08 -16.59
N ASP A 150 -7.19 -13.53 -15.77
CA ASP A 150 -8.62 -13.32 -15.95
C ASP A 150 -9.05 -11.88 -15.61
N SER A 151 -8.15 -11.10 -14.98
CA SER A 151 -8.36 -9.69 -14.64
C SER A 151 -7.43 -8.78 -15.45
N ASP A 152 -7.98 -7.69 -15.99
CA ASP A 152 -7.22 -6.61 -16.64
C ASP A 152 -6.72 -5.54 -15.63
N PHE A 153 -6.85 -5.80 -14.32
CA PHE A 153 -6.47 -4.86 -13.26
C PHE A 153 -5.23 -5.33 -12.50
N VAL A 154 -4.28 -4.40 -12.33
CA VAL A 154 -3.07 -4.58 -11.51
C VAL A 154 -2.96 -3.46 -10.49
N MET A 155 -2.78 -3.82 -9.21
CA MET A 155 -2.47 -2.88 -8.14
C MET A 155 -0.95 -2.78 -7.96
N LEU A 156 -0.40 -1.59 -8.21
CA LEU A 156 1.01 -1.28 -8.02
C LEU A 156 1.23 -0.70 -6.63
N LEU A 157 2.15 -1.30 -5.89
CA LEU A 157 2.53 -0.88 -4.54
C LEU A 157 3.77 0.02 -4.51
N ASP A 158 4.22 0.48 -5.69
CA ASP A 158 5.43 1.28 -5.87
C ASP A 158 5.37 2.59 -5.08
N ASN A 159 6.39 2.84 -4.28
CA ASN A 159 6.50 4.07 -3.47
C ASN A 159 6.89 5.31 -4.29
N ASP A 160 7.53 5.13 -5.44
CA ASP A 160 7.97 6.21 -6.33
C ASP A 160 8.08 5.71 -7.78
N PHE A 161 6.94 5.33 -8.38
CA PHE A 161 6.88 4.70 -9.71
C PHE A 161 7.77 5.41 -10.76
N PHE A 162 7.67 6.73 -10.88
CA PHE A 162 8.50 7.50 -11.82
C PHE A 162 9.94 7.72 -11.35
N GLY A 163 10.33 7.18 -10.20
CA GLY A 163 11.70 7.05 -9.73
C GLY A 163 12.40 5.79 -10.25
N ASN A 164 11.64 4.83 -10.77
CA ASN A 164 12.17 3.64 -11.42
C ASN A 164 13.01 4.03 -12.63
N PRO A 165 14.26 3.58 -12.77
CA PRO A 165 15.07 3.83 -13.96
C PRO A 165 14.42 3.34 -15.25
N GLU A 166 13.60 2.28 -15.18
CA GLU A 166 12.92 1.63 -16.31
C GLU A 166 11.42 2.01 -16.39
N TRP A 167 11.01 3.16 -15.86
CA TRP A 167 9.60 3.54 -15.84
C TRP A 167 8.96 3.61 -17.22
N GLU A 168 9.73 3.90 -18.26
CA GLU A 168 9.23 3.96 -19.64
C GLU A 168 8.83 2.59 -20.14
N ASP A 169 9.69 1.59 -19.93
CA ASP A 169 9.40 0.21 -20.28
C ASP A 169 8.17 -0.30 -19.52
N ARG A 170 8.03 0.05 -18.23
CA ARG A 170 6.84 -0.31 -17.43
C ARG A 170 5.55 0.32 -18.00
N ILE A 171 5.60 1.56 -18.45
CA ILE A 171 4.45 2.21 -19.12
C ILE A 171 4.12 1.52 -20.44
N GLU A 172 5.13 1.17 -21.25
CA GLU A 172 4.91 0.45 -22.51
C GLU A 172 4.31 -0.95 -22.27
N GLU A 173 4.76 -1.68 -21.27
CA GLU A 173 4.17 -2.95 -20.87
C GLU A 173 2.69 -2.81 -20.47
N ILE A 174 2.37 -1.80 -19.61
CA ILE A 174 0.98 -1.52 -19.20
C ILE A 174 0.09 -1.24 -20.43
N ARG A 175 0.60 -0.48 -21.39
CA ARG A 175 -0.11 -0.16 -22.65
C ARG A 175 -0.25 -1.38 -23.53
N PHE A 176 0.83 -2.13 -23.72
CA PHE A 176 0.85 -3.34 -24.57
C PHE A 176 -0.20 -4.36 -24.13
N TYR A 177 -0.28 -4.62 -22.82
CA TYR A 177 -1.28 -5.53 -22.25
C TYR A 177 -2.64 -4.87 -22.01
N ASN A 178 -2.80 -3.56 -22.32
CA ASN A 178 -4.04 -2.79 -22.10
C ASN A 178 -4.61 -2.90 -20.69
N LEU A 179 -3.74 -2.86 -19.67
CA LEU A 179 -4.12 -3.04 -18.28
C LEU A 179 -4.69 -1.78 -17.64
N LYS A 180 -5.62 -1.96 -16.71
CA LYS A 180 -5.97 -0.96 -15.71
C LYS A 180 -4.97 -1.02 -14.58
N VAL A 181 -4.40 0.11 -14.19
CA VAL A 181 -3.42 0.17 -13.10
C VAL A 181 -3.83 1.12 -12.01
N ASN A 182 -3.61 0.70 -10.76
CA ASN A 182 -3.75 1.56 -9.60
C ASN A 182 -2.35 1.85 -9.02
N PHE A 183 -2.01 3.14 -8.92
CA PHE A 183 -0.79 3.60 -8.22
C PHE A 183 -1.13 3.84 -6.75
N SER A 184 -1.18 2.77 -5.96
CA SER A 184 -1.79 2.76 -4.63
C SER A 184 -1.10 3.68 -3.60
N GLN A 185 0.21 3.89 -3.73
CA GLN A 185 0.98 4.74 -2.82
C GLN A 185 0.96 6.23 -3.21
N GLY A 186 0.34 6.56 -4.34
CA GLY A 186 0.33 7.89 -4.90
C GLY A 186 1.62 8.25 -5.64
N LEU A 187 1.49 9.18 -6.59
CA LEU A 187 2.59 9.66 -7.40
C LEU A 187 3.07 11.03 -6.90
N ASN A 188 4.38 11.28 -6.97
CA ASN A 188 4.92 12.57 -6.56
C ASN A 188 4.81 13.61 -7.69
N ILE A 189 3.74 14.40 -7.65
CA ILE A 189 3.43 15.41 -8.67
C ILE A 189 4.45 16.55 -8.75
N ARG A 190 5.19 16.83 -7.65
CA ARG A 190 6.17 17.93 -7.57
C ARG A 190 7.30 17.82 -8.58
N VAL A 191 7.70 16.59 -8.89
CA VAL A 191 8.86 16.28 -9.75
C VAL A 191 8.48 15.61 -11.06
N LEU A 192 7.21 15.45 -11.32
CA LEU A 192 6.71 14.85 -12.55
C LEU A 192 7.12 15.72 -13.75
N SER A 193 7.84 15.17 -14.72
CA SER A 193 8.17 15.85 -15.97
C SER A 193 6.98 15.86 -16.95
N ASP A 194 7.03 16.70 -17.98
CA ASP A 194 5.99 16.71 -19.03
C ASP A 194 5.90 15.33 -19.73
N ARG A 195 7.05 14.69 -19.99
CA ARG A 195 7.12 13.34 -20.58
C ARG A 195 6.42 12.31 -19.71
N GLN A 196 6.64 12.35 -18.39
CA GLN A 196 5.99 11.45 -17.42
C GLN A 196 4.49 11.72 -17.30
N ALA A 197 4.07 13.00 -17.33
CA ALA A 197 2.64 13.35 -17.30
C ALA A 197 1.88 12.83 -18.54
N HIS A 198 2.47 12.95 -19.74
CA HIS A 198 1.89 12.40 -20.96
C HIS A 198 1.88 10.87 -20.94
N ALA A 199 2.94 10.22 -20.44
CA ALA A 199 3.01 8.77 -20.27
C ALA A 199 1.92 8.29 -19.31
N LEU A 200 1.72 8.97 -18.17
CA LEU A 200 0.64 8.69 -17.23
C LEU A 200 -0.74 8.83 -17.89
N ALA A 201 -0.95 9.89 -18.69
CA ALA A 201 -2.22 10.12 -19.38
C ALA A 201 -2.51 9.05 -20.47
N SER A 202 -1.51 8.33 -20.93
CA SER A 202 -1.62 7.30 -21.98
C SER A 202 -2.04 5.92 -21.47
N VAL A 203 -2.08 5.70 -20.14
CA VAL A 203 -2.47 4.41 -19.53
C VAL A 203 -3.85 4.47 -18.90
N ARG A 204 -4.47 3.32 -18.72
CA ARG A 204 -5.78 3.19 -18.04
C ARG A 204 -5.58 3.16 -16.52
N PHE A 205 -5.35 4.34 -15.91
CA PHE A 205 -5.25 4.42 -14.46
C PHE A 205 -6.64 4.35 -13.80
N THR A 206 -6.70 3.78 -12.59
CA THR A 206 -7.96 3.57 -11.88
C THR A 206 -7.76 3.66 -10.36
N ASN A 207 -8.87 3.82 -9.62
CA ASN A 207 -8.85 3.73 -8.16
C ASN A 207 -8.62 2.29 -7.68
N THR A 208 -8.43 2.09 -6.39
CA THR A 208 -8.16 0.80 -5.74
C THR A 208 -9.20 -0.28 -6.04
N HIS A 209 -10.45 0.11 -6.36
CA HIS A 209 -11.54 -0.82 -6.66
C HIS A 209 -11.79 -1.01 -8.15
N ALA A 210 -10.93 -0.49 -9.02
CA ALA A 210 -11.09 -0.52 -10.48
C ALA A 210 -12.44 0.04 -11.00
N SER A 211 -13.12 0.86 -10.18
CA SER A 211 -14.50 1.33 -10.44
C SER A 211 -14.58 2.67 -11.15
N ARG A 212 -13.51 3.48 -11.13
CA ARG A 212 -13.45 4.79 -11.78
C ARG A 212 -12.03 5.16 -12.19
N SER A 213 -11.90 5.91 -13.29
CA SER A 213 -10.63 6.50 -13.69
C SER A 213 -10.19 7.52 -12.64
N GLN A 214 -9.14 7.21 -11.90
CA GLN A 214 -8.58 8.04 -10.84
C GLN A 214 -7.11 7.74 -10.66
N VAL A 215 -6.30 8.79 -10.58
CA VAL A 215 -4.89 8.73 -10.20
C VAL A 215 -4.68 9.50 -8.91
N THR A 216 -3.84 8.97 -8.03
CA THR A 216 -3.57 9.57 -6.73
C THR A 216 -2.19 10.23 -6.72
N PHE A 217 -2.14 11.46 -6.21
CA PHE A 217 -0.93 12.24 -5.93
C PHE A 217 -0.81 12.49 -4.42
N ALA A 218 0.25 13.19 -3.99
CA ALA A 218 0.41 13.58 -2.59
C ALA A 218 0.74 15.08 -2.46
N TRP A 219 0.15 15.71 -1.41
CA TRP A 219 0.47 17.06 -0.96
C TRP A 219 0.59 17.08 0.57
N ASP A 220 1.77 16.75 1.07
CA ASP A 220 2.00 16.53 2.50
C ASP A 220 2.41 17.80 3.26
N GLN A 221 3.04 18.79 2.62
CA GLN A 221 3.55 19.99 3.28
C GLN A 221 3.16 21.26 2.53
N ILE A 222 2.78 22.31 3.27
CA ILE A 222 2.36 23.61 2.68
C ILE A 222 3.46 24.27 1.85
N LYS A 223 4.72 24.15 2.25
CA LYS A 223 5.86 24.70 1.50
C LYS A 223 5.98 24.20 0.06
N ASP A 224 5.36 23.07 -0.25
CA ASP A 224 5.40 22.46 -1.58
C ASP A 224 4.30 23.05 -2.53
N GLU A 225 3.40 23.92 -2.05
CA GLU A 225 2.25 24.42 -2.79
C GLU A 225 2.60 24.86 -4.21
N ARG A 226 3.60 25.73 -4.38
CA ARG A 226 4.00 26.23 -5.70
C ARG A 226 4.39 25.10 -6.67
N THR A 227 5.05 24.06 -6.18
CA THR A 227 5.49 22.92 -7.00
C THR A 227 4.36 21.96 -7.28
N ILE A 228 3.44 21.80 -6.33
CA ILE A 228 2.19 21.03 -6.48
C ILE A 228 1.31 21.66 -7.57
N LEU A 229 1.04 22.97 -7.49
CA LEU A 229 0.22 23.68 -8.47
C LEU A 229 0.85 23.64 -9.88
N ARG A 230 2.15 23.76 -9.98
CA ARG A 230 2.88 23.59 -11.26
C ARG A 230 2.68 22.17 -11.82
N GLY A 231 2.82 21.16 -10.97
CA GLY A 231 2.59 19.75 -11.32
C GLY A 231 1.14 19.51 -11.74
N TYR A 232 0.17 20.09 -11.02
CA TYR A 232 -1.25 20.05 -11.37
C TYR A 232 -1.51 20.56 -12.81
N HIS A 233 -0.99 21.74 -13.14
CA HIS A 233 -1.15 22.30 -14.48
C HIS A 233 -0.48 21.43 -15.55
N ARG A 234 0.66 20.81 -15.25
CA ARG A 234 1.34 19.88 -16.16
C ARG A 234 0.49 18.65 -16.43
N VAL A 235 -0.05 18.03 -15.40
CA VAL A 235 -0.93 16.85 -15.51
C VAL A 235 -2.23 17.19 -16.24
N LEU A 236 -2.81 18.38 -15.97
CA LEU A 236 -3.97 18.89 -16.67
C LEU A 236 -3.67 19.07 -18.17
N SER A 237 -2.53 19.66 -18.51
CA SER A 237 -2.09 19.86 -19.91
C SER A 237 -1.85 18.54 -20.64
N ALA A 238 -1.45 17.48 -19.94
CA ALA A 238 -1.35 16.13 -20.51
C ALA A 238 -2.70 15.46 -20.76
N GLY A 239 -3.82 16.06 -20.34
CA GLY A 239 -5.18 15.60 -20.62
C GLY A 239 -5.92 14.94 -19.44
N ILE A 240 -5.29 14.78 -18.28
CA ILE A 240 -5.94 14.24 -17.08
C ILE A 240 -6.82 15.34 -16.46
N LYS A 241 -8.07 15.01 -16.21
CA LYS A 241 -9.05 15.97 -15.71
C LYS A 241 -8.98 16.13 -14.19
N PRO A 242 -9.35 17.30 -13.62
CA PRO A 242 -9.31 17.53 -12.17
C PRO A 242 -10.05 16.45 -11.36
N TRP A 243 -11.26 16.06 -11.80
CA TRP A 243 -12.07 15.03 -11.13
C TRP A 243 -11.46 13.62 -11.15
N GLN A 244 -10.42 13.39 -11.96
CA GLN A 244 -9.63 12.14 -11.98
C GLN A 244 -8.45 12.19 -11.02
N MET A 245 -8.13 13.36 -10.45
CA MET A 245 -7.00 13.57 -9.56
C MET A 245 -7.45 13.50 -8.10
N GLN A 246 -6.94 12.52 -7.38
CA GLN A 246 -7.03 12.45 -5.92
C GLN A 246 -5.70 12.90 -5.32
N PHE A 247 -5.76 13.54 -4.16
CA PHE A 247 -4.55 13.92 -3.43
C PHE A 247 -4.58 13.38 -2.01
N TYR A 248 -3.61 12.58 -1.63
CA TYR A 248 -3.29 12.32 -0.24
C TYR A 248 -2.78 13.60 0.40
N VAL A 249 -3.34 13.96 1.55
CA VAL A 249 -2.96 15.14 2.33
C VAL A 249 -2.64 14.68 3.75
N LEU A 250 -1.37 14.70 4.12
CA LEU A 250 -0.94 14.40 5.48
C LEU A 250 -1.31 15.56 6.41
N VAL A 251 -2.08 15.29 7.46
CA VAL A 251 -2.63 16.27 8.39
C VAL A 251 -1.89 16.21 9.72
N GLY A 252 -1.51 17.38 10.26
CA GLY A 252 -0.88 17.50 11.58
C GLY A 252 0.62 17.16 11.64
N TYR A 253 1.28 16.94 10.49
CA TYR A 253 2.72 16.77 10.42
C TYR A 253 3.39 18.07 9.94
N ASP A 254 4.10 18.77 10.83
CA ASP A 254 4.79 20.03 10.52
C ASP A 254 3.85 21.03 9.79
N SER A 255 2.60 21.11 10.23
CA SER A 255 1.55 21.96 9.67
C SER A 255 0.59 22.46 10.76
N THR A 256 0.07 23.68 10.56
CA THR A 256 -1.01 24.22 11.39
C THR A 256 -2.38 23.75 10.89
N ARG A 257 -3.42 23.94 11.72
CA ARG A 257 -4.81 23.63 11.35
C ARG A 257 -5.29 24.46 10.14
N GLU A 258 -4.83 25.70 10.04
CA GLU A 258 -5.14 26.62 8.93
C GLU A 258 -4.45 26.14 7.64
N GLU A 259 -3.22 25.65 7.72
CA GLU A 259 -2.50 25.11 6.57
C GLU A 259 -3.10 23.80 6.09
N ASP A 260 -3.57 22.94 7.00
CA ASP A 260 -4.31 21.73 6.65
C ASP A 260 -5.60 22.07 5.90
N LEU A 261 -6.37 23.02 6.44
CA LEU A 261 -7.60 23.51 5.82
C LEU A 261 -7.34 24.15 4.44
N HIS A 262 -6.31 24.99 4.34
CA HIS A 262 -5.91 25.63 3.10
C HIS A 262 -5.63 24.62 2.00
N ARG A 263 -4.84 23.57 2.27
CA ARG A 263 -4.50 22.53 1.29
C ARG A 263 -5.73 21.81 0.74
N VAL A 264 -6.63 21.35 1.62
CA VAL A 264 -7.82 20.61 1.18
C VAL A 264 -8.81 21.51 0.44
N MET A 265 -8.95 22.79 0.86
CA MET A 265 -9.83 23.75 0.20
C MET A 265 -9.28 24.20 -1.16
N THR A 266 -7.96 24.36 -1.29
CA THR A 266 -7.30 24.61 -2.57
C THR A 266 -7.56 23.46 -3.55
N LEU A 267 -7.37 22.20 -3.13
CA LEU A 267 -7.66 21.04 -3.96
C LEU A 267 -9.14 20.98 -4.39
N LYS A 268 -10.05 21.26 -3.46
CA LYS A 268 -11.48 21.35 -3.75
C LYS A 268 -11.77 22.42 -4.81
N SER A 269 -11.19 23.61 -4.68
CA SER A 269 -11.38 24.72 -5.64
C SER A 269 -10.83 24.39 -7.04
N LEU A 270 -9.79 23.56 -7.12
CA LEU A 270 -9.22 23.03 -8.37
C LEU A 270 -10.07 21.90 -8.98
N GLY A 271 -11.12 21.44 -8.30
CA GLY A 271 -11.96 20.32 -8.73
C GLY A 271 -11.33 18.94 -8.51
N CYS A 272 -10.28 18.86 -7.69
CA CYS A 272 -9.62 17.63 -7.29
C CYS A 272 -10.27 17.02 -6.03
N ASP A 273 -9.95 15.77 -5.75
CA ASP A 273 -10.48 14.99 -4.63
C ASP A 273 -9.45 14.88 -3.51
N PRO A 274 -9.49 15.69 -2.44
CA PRO A 274 -8.59 15.52 -1.32
C PRO A 274 -8.96 14.27 -0.51
N TYR A 275 -7.95 13.53 -0.05
CA TYR A 275 -8.05 12.43 0.90
C TYR A 275 -7.07 12.68 2.04
N ALA A 276 -7.60 13.11 3.17
CA ALA A 276 -6.80 13.44 4.34
C ALA A 276 -6.35 12.18 5.08
N MET A 277 -5.11 12.19 5.56
CA MET A 277 -4.51 11.12 6.35
C MET A 277 -3.96 11.71 7.65
N PRO A 278 -4.36 11.22 8.84
CA PRO A 278 -3.85 11.75 10.09
C PRO A 278 -2.42 11.24 10.30
N TYR A 279 -1.52 12.14 10.73
CA TYR A 279 -0.20 11.75 11.20
C TYR A 279 -0.28 11.07 12.56
N ASP A 280 -1.06 11.66 13.47
CA ASP A 280 -1.37 11.08 14.77
C ASP A 280 -2.87 10.72 14.84
N LYS A 281 -3.16 9.43 14.90
CA LYS A 281 -4.53 8.92 14.98
C LYS A 281 -5.17 9.10 16.36
N SER A 282 -4.39 9.42 17.39
CA SER A 282 -4.89 9.72 18.73
C SER A 282 -5.32 11.18 18.88
N ASP A 283 -4.83 12.07 18.02
CA ASP A 283 -5.18 13.50 18.03
C ASP A 283 -6.61 13.74 17.56
N ASP A 284 -7.42 14.39 18.40
CA ASP A 284 -8.84 14.62 18.18
C ASP A 284 -9.10 15.52 16.96
N TYR A 285 -8.30 16.59 16.80
CA TYR A 285 -8.43 17.46 15.63
C TYR A 285 -8.22 16.66 14.34
N GLN A 286 -7.14 15.90 14.25
CA GLN A 286 -6.82 15.14 13.04
C GLN A 286 -7.89 14.10 12.72
N ARG A 287 -8.41 13.38 13.74
CA ARG A 287 -9.50 12.42 13.56
C ARG A 287 -10.77 13.07 12.99
N HIS A 288 -11.19 14.18 13.57
CA HIS A 288 -12.39 14.90 13.14
C HIS A 288 -12.21 15.54 11.77
N PHE A 289 -11.05 16.18 11.52
CA PHE A 289 -10.73 16.80 10.24
C PHE A 289 -10.70 15.77 9.11
N VAL A 290 -10.01 14.66 9.30
CA VAL A 290 -9.96 13.54 8.33
C VAL A 290 -11.35 12.97 8.06
N ARG A 291 -12.16 12.80 9.10
CA ARG A 291 -13.55 12.35 8.95
C ARG A 291 -14.40 13.33 8.14
N TRP A 292 -14.22 14.62 8.34
CA TRP A 292 -14.91 15.67 7.57
C TRP A 292 -14.50 15.63 6.09
N VAL A 293 -13.19 15.65 5.79
CA VAL A 293 -12.66 15.65 4.42
C VAL A 293 -13.05 14.39 3.67
N ASN A 294 -12.84 13.20 4.26
CA ASN A 294 -12.97 11.92 3.56
C ASN A 294 -14.43 11.48 3.36
N ARG A 295 -15.39 12.12 4.03
CA ARG A 295 -16.82 11.94 3.76
C ARG A 295 -17.29 12.94 2.73
N ARG A 296 -17.16 12.60 1.45
CA ARG A 296 -17.49 13.49 0.31
C ARG A 296 -18.79 14.26 0.45
N GLN A 297 -19.85 13.61 0.92
CA GLN A 297 -21.15 14.27 1.10
C GLN A 297 -21.03 15.41 2.12
N ILE A 298 -20.39 15.17 3.25
CA ILE A 298 -20.16 16.17 4.29
C ILE A 298 -19.24 17.26 3.78
N PHE A 299 -18.09 16.91 3.21
CA PHE A 299 -17.10 17.86 2.71
C PHE A 299 -17.66 18.80 1.65
N ASN A 300 -18.61 18.35 0.81
CA ASN A 300 -19.19 19.17 -0.24
C ASN A 300 -20.32 20.08 0.24
N THR A 301 -21.00 19.74 1.33
CA THR A 301 -22.22 20.45 1.79
C THR A 301 -22.06 21.18 3.11
N CYS A 302 -21.00 20.92 3.86
CA CYS A 302 -20.77 21.46 5.19
C CYS A 302 -19.35 22.04 5.28
N THR A 303 -19.21 23.26 5.74
CA THR A 303 -17.91 23.87 6.03
C THR A 303 -17.27 23.22 7.25
N TRP A 304 -15.96 23.42 7.45
CA TRP A 304 -15.27 22.90 8.63
C TRP A 304 -15.87 23.48 9.94
N GLU A 305 -16.20 24.78 9.94
CA GLU A 305 -16.80 25.46 11.10
C GLU A 305 -18.19 24.91 11.46
N GLU A 306 -19.02 24.62 10.46
CA GLU A 306 -20.32 23.99 10.67
C GLU A 306 -20.19 22.55 11.15
N TYR A 307 -19.23 21.80 10.61
CA TYR A 307 -18.96 20.43 11.04
C TYR A 307 -18.49 20.36 12.49
N LYS A 308 -17.58 21.25 12.93
CA LYS A 308 -17.14 21.34 14.33
C LYS A 308 -18.31 21.48 15.31
N LYS A 309 -19.27 22.36 14.97
CA LYS A 309 -20.48 22.56 15.80
C LYS A 309 -21.35 21.29 15.86
N THR A 310 -21.45 20.55 14.75
CA THR A 310 -22.27 19.33 14.67
C THR A 310 -21.72 18.21 15.59
N VAL A 311 -20.39 18.14 15.74
CA VAL A 311 -19.72 17.11 16.56
C VAL A 311 -19.31 17.60 17.96
N ASN A 312 -19.72 18.81 18.36
CA ASN A 312 -19.38 19.49 19.62
C ASN A 312 -17.86 19.62 19.88
N PHE A 313 -17.06 19.68 18.80
CA PHE A 313 -15.59 19.70 18.86
C PHE A 313 -15.05 20.92 19.64
N GLU A 314 -15.73 22.07 19.57
CA GLU A 314 -15.32 23.30 20.28
C GLU A 314 -15.56 23.26 21.80
N GLN A 315 -16.36 22.34 22.31
CA GLN A 315 -16.62 22.22 23.75
C GLN A 315 -15.48 21.50 24.49
N GLU A 316 -14.63 20.77 23.80
CA GLU A 316 -13.49 20.08 24.40
C GLU A 316 -12.22 20.95 24.46
N GLU A 317 -12.13 22.07 23.71
CA GLU A 317 -11.02 23.04 23.76
C GLU A 317 -11.21 24.16 24.82
N GLY A 318 -12.36 24.20 25.47
CA GLY A 318 -12.71 25.23 26.45
C GLY A 318 -12.69 24.74 27.88
N VAL A 319 -11.71 25.29 28.65
CA VAL A 319 -11.67 25.42 30.11
C VAL A 319 -10.89 24.34 30.87
N TRP A 320 -9.58 24.50 30.91
CA TRP A 320 -8.89 24.36 32.19
C TRP A 320 -8.51 25.78 32.67
N VAL A 321 -9.34 26.35 33.53
CA VAL A 321 -8.99 27.50 34.40
C VAL A 321 -8.49 26.95 35.74
#